data_a420065d15720cac3088eca4c14a02ca
#
_entry.id   a420065d15720cac3088eca4c14a02ca
#
_cell.length_a   1.000
_cell.length_b   1.000
_cell.length_c   1.000
_cell.angle_alpha   90.00
_cell.angle_beta   90.00
_cell.angle_gamma   90.00
#
_symmetry.space_group_name_H-M   'P 1'
#
loop_
_entity.id
_entity.type
_entity.pdbx_description
1 polymer ?
#
loop_
_entity_poly.entity_id
_entity_poly.type
_entity_poly.pdbx_seq_one_letter_code
_entity_poly.pdbx_strand_id
1 'polypeptide(L)'
;MILAVASGKGGTGKTTVAVNLALVLTEPVRLLDCDVEEPNAHLFLRPQIHGTEEVCVPIPEVDGQLCTSCGECGSFCQYNAIVSLKTEPLIFPELCHGCGGCTLVCPAGAIHEIPREVGVIERGLRGHIRFSQGRLNIGEAMAVPVIRALKRDCEPGMLTIIDAPPGTSCPAVTSVRGSDFVLLVTEPTPFGLNDLVLAVEMVRALKLPFAVMVNRSDSGDRAVFEYCEEQGITVLMELPENRRLAEAYSRGEPAVEALPELRRSFLRLYESILAEGARHPGGVVGEGSFHFRR
;
A
#
# COMPACT_ATOMS: atom_id res chain seq x y z
N MET A 1 -15.92 4.05 -3.39
CA MET A 1 -15.46 3.37 -2.15
C MET A 1 -14.03 2.89 -2.36
N ILE A 2 -13.17 3.14 -1.38
CA ILE A 2 -11.79 2.62 -1.35
C ILE A 2 -11.71 1.60 -0.22
N LEU A 3 -11.50 0.33 -0.57
CA LEU A 3 -11.32 -0.80 0.35
C LEU A 3 -9.83 -1.17 0.39
N ALA A 4 -9.18 -1.05 1.56
CA ALA A 4 -7.83 -1.58 1.74
C ALA A 4 -7.86 -2.98 2.33
N VAL A 5 -7.08 -3.90 1.77
CA VAL A 5 -6.80 -5.23 2.32
C VAL A 5 -5.39 -5.18 2.90
N ALA A 6 -5.27 -5.32 4.21
CA ALA A 6 -4.01 -5.14 4.93
C ALA A 6 -3.75 -6.27 5.94
N SER A 7 -2.55 -6.34 6.48
CA SER A 7 -2.18 -7.30 7.53
C SER A 7 -0.95 -6.83 8.30
N GLY A 8 -0.79 -7.31 9.52
CA GLY A 8 0.40 -7.04 10.33
C GLY A 8 1.67 -7.75 9.86
N LYS A 9 1.57 -8.81 9.01
CA LYS A 9 2.73 -9.56 8.49
C LYS A 9 2.54 -10.00 7.05
N GLY A 10 3.63 -10.45 6.40
CA GLY A 10 3.60 -11.13 5.11
C GLY A 10 3.01 -12.54 5.18
N GLY A 11 2.53 -13.06 4.05
CA GLY A 11 2.07 -14.46 3.92
C GLY A 11 0.68 -14.77 4.46
N THR A 12 -0.07 -13.80 5.02
CA THR A 12 -1.43 -14.02 5.56
C THR A 12 -2.50 -14.23 4.49
N GLY A 13 -2.20 -13.97 3.22
CA GLY A 13 -3.13 -14.11 2.10
C GLY A 13 -3.84 -12.82 1.65
N LYS A 14 -3.33 -11.62 1.99
CA LYS A 14 -3.88 -10.34 1.53
C LYS A 14 -4.14 -10.28 0.03
N THR A 15 -3.09 -10.54 -0.77
CA THR A 15 -3.18 -10.55 -2.24
C THR A 15 -4.21 -11.55 -2.74
N THR A 16 -4.27 -12.75 -2.14
CA THR A 16 -5.32 -13.73 -2.45
C THR A 16 -6.70 -13.12 -2.22
N VAL A 17 -6.91 -12.46 -1.08
CA VAL A 17 -8.19 -11.82 -0.75
C VAL A 17 -8.51 -10.69 -1.71
N ALA A 18 -7.58 -9.77 -1.95
CA ALA A 18 -7.77 -8.61 -2.82
C ALA A 18 -8.11 -9.01 -4.27
N VAL A 19 -7.34 -9.95 -4.84
CA VAL A 19 -7.58 -10.46 -6.21
C VAL A 19 -8.92 -11.17 -6.32
N ASN A 20 -9.25 -12.05 -5.36
CA ASN A 20 -10.48 -12.82 -5.42
C ASN A 20 -11.72 -11.96 -5.18
N LEU A 21 -11.65 -10.93 -4.32
CA LEU A 21 -12.69 -9.90 -4.21
C LEU A 21 -12.92 -9.19 -5.55
N ALA A 22 -11.86 -8.77 -6.24
CA ALA A 22 -12.01 -8.13 -7.55
C ALA A 22 -12.65 -9.06 -8.58
N LEU A 23 -12.30 -10.36 -8.59
CA LEU A 23 -12.77 -11.34 -9.57
C LEU A 23 -14.21 -11.80 -9.36
N VAL A 24 -14.77 -11.71 -8.15
CA VAL A 24 -16.16 -12.12 -7.92
C VAL A 24 -17.17 -11.04 -8.29
N LEU A 25 -16.74 -9.80 -8.35
CA LEU A 25 -17.58 -8.67 -8.75
C LEU A 25 -17.87 -8.71 -10.25
N THR A 26 -18.97 -8.10 -10.64
CA THR A 26 -19.38 -7.95 -12.05
C THR A 26 -19.27 -6.51 -12.54
N GLU A 27 -19.35 -5.57 -11.60
CA GLU A 27 -19.20 -4.15 -11.87
C GLU A 27 -17.73 -3.76 -12.06
N PRO A 28 -17.46 -2.67 -12.80
CA PRO A 28 -16.10 -2.18 -12.96
C PRO A 28 -15.44 -1.91 -11.59
N VAL A 29 -14.27 -2.48 -11.40
CA VAL A 29 -13.48 -2.36 -10.17
C VAL A 29 -12.03 -2.06 -10.51
N ARG A 30 -11.38 -1.30 -9.64
CA ARG A 30 -9.94 -1.06 -9.70
C ARG A 30 -9.23 -1.89 -8.63
N LEU A 31 -8.16 -2.57 -9.01
CA LEU A 31 -7.25 -3.25 -8.10
C LEU A 31 -5.89 -2.56 -8.15
N LEU A 32 -5.44 -2.06 -7.01
CA LEU A 32 -4.10 -1.46 -6.84
C LEU A 32 -3.23 -2.40 -6.01
N ASP A 33 -2.13 -2.86 -6.57
CA ASP A 33 -1.08 -3.58 -5.84
C ASP A 33 -0.05 -2.57 -5.30
N CYS A 34 -0.18 -2.24 -4.02
CA CYS A 34 0.67 -1.30 -3.31
C CYS A 34 1.85 -1.99 -2.59
N ASP A 35 2.03 -3.31 -2.71
CA ASP A 35 3.24 -4.00 -2.25
C ASP A 35 4.35 -3.80 -3.29
N VAL A 36 4.82 -2.55 -3.39
CA VAL A 36 5.71 -2.09 -4.46
C VAL A 36 7.12 -2.70 -4.40
N GLU A 37 7.48 -3.31 -3.27
CA GLU A 37 8.74 -4.03 -3.10
C GLU A 37 8.67 -5.43 -3.70
N GLU A 38 7.52 -6.11 -3.53
CA GLU A 38 7.27 -7.47 -4.04
C GLU A 38 5.85 -7.59 -4.66
N PRO A 39 5.52 -6.81 -5.72
CA PRO A 39 4.21 -6.84 -6.32
C PRO A 39 3.93 -8.23 -6.92
N ASN A 40 2.82 -8.83 -6.55
CA ASN A 40 2.50 -10.21 -6.94
C ASN A 40 1.04 -10.43 -7.40
N ALA A 41 0.16 -9.43 -7.28
CA ALA A 41 -1.22 -9.56 -7.71
C ALA A 41 -1.34 -9.83 -9.23
N HIS A 42 -0.39 -9.33 -10.04
CA HIS A 42 -0.33 -9.58 -11.48
C HIS A 42 -0.15 -11.06 -11.85
N LEU A 43 0.50 -11.86 -10.99
CA LEU A 43 0.72 -13.30 -11.22
C LEU A 43 -0.61 -14.06 -11.23
N PHE A 44 -1.56 -13.65 -10.40
CA PHE A 44 -2.89 -14.24 -10.29
C PHE A 44 -3.88 -13.59 -11.24
N LEU A 45 -3.87 -12.27 -11.32
CA LEU A 45 -4.81 -11.53 -12.16
C LEU A 45 -4.46 -11.66 -13.65
N ARG A 46 -3.19 -11.78 -14.03
CA ARG A 46 -2.70 -11.85 -15.41
C ARG A 46 -3.29 -10.75 -16.31
N PRO A 47 -3.16 -9.47 -15.92
CA PRO A 47 -3.72 -8.37 -16.68
C PRO A 47 -2.94 -8.14 -17.97
N GLN A 48 -3.61 -7.62 -19.01
CA GLN A 48 -2.91 -7.08 -20.18
C GLN A 48 -2.36 -5.68 -19.83
N ILE A 49 -1.06 -5.59 -19.65
CA ILE A 49 -0.38 -4.31 -19.38
C ILE A 49 -0.37 -3.49 -20.66
N HIS A 50 -0.76 -2.22 -20.57
CA HIS A 50 -0.85 -1.30 -21.70
C HIS A 50 -0.15 0.05 -21.47
N GLY A 51 0.34 0.32 -20.27
CA GLY A 51 1.03 1.56 -19.93
C GLY A 51 2.00 1.40 -18.78
N THR A 52 3.12 2.11 -18.87
CA THR A 52 4.13 2.23 -17.80
C THR A 52 4.43 3.71 -17.60
N GLU A 53 4.51 4.16 -16.36
CA GLU A 53 4.83 5.53 -15.96
C GLU A 53 5.97 5.49 -14.96
N GLU A 54 7.01 6.29 -15.20
CA GLU A 54 8.12 6.45 -14.27
C GLU A 54 7.68 7.28 -13.06
N VAL A 55 8.12 6.89 -11.87
CA VAL A 55 7.94 7.64 -10.64
C VAL A 55 9.27 8.23 -10.23
N CYS A 56 9.34 9.56 -10.21
CA CYS A 56 10.53 10.28 -9.82
C CYS A 56 10.34 11.02 -8.49
N VAL A 57 11.44 11.19 -7.77
CA VAL A 57 11.58 12.12 -6.65
C VAL A 57 12.54 13.23 -7.03
N PRO A 58 12.29 14.48 -6.62
CA PRO A 58 13.23 15.56 -6.85
C PRO A 58 14.47 15.36 -5.96
N ILE A 59 15.65 15.46 -6.55
CA ILE A 59 16.93 15.46 -5.82
C ILE A 59 17.72 16.72 -6.14
N PRO A 60 18.52 17.23 -5.21
CA PRO A 60 19.32 18.43 -5.46
C PRO A 60 20.45 18.16 -6.44
N GLU A 61 20.69 19.11 -7.32
CA GLU A 61 21.89 19.26 -8.12
C GLU A 61 22.52 20.63 -7.84
N VAL A 62 23.82 20.68 -7.71
CA VAL A 62 24.56 21.93 -7.34
C VAL A 62 25.19 22.53 -8.56
N ASP A 63 24.98 23.83 -8.81
CA ASP A 63 25.76 24.60 -9.74
C ASP A 63 27.06 25.06 -9.06
N GLY A 64 28.18 24.42 -9.41
CA GLY A 64 29.49 24.69 -8.85
C GLY A 64 30.01 26.11 -9.15
N GLN A 65 29.48 26.81 -10.17
CA GLN A 65 29.87 28.19 -10.49
C GLN A 65 29.19 29.20 -9.54
N LEU A 66 28.01 28.88 -9.05
CA LEU A 66 27.26 29.73 -8.11
C LEU A 66 27.54 29.34 -6.66
N CYS A 67 28.03 28.12 -6.39
CA CYS A 67 28.23 27.62 -5.06
C CYS A 67 29.35 28.36 -4.33
N THR A 68 29.01 28.92 -3.18
CA THR A 68 30.01 29.65 -2.32
C THR A 68 30.61 28.75 -1.24
N SER A 69 30.32 27.47 -1.23
CA SER A 69 30.76 26.49 -0.22
C SER A 69 30.43 26.88 1.24
N CYS A 70 29.33 27.62 1.45
CA CYS A 70 28.92 28.12 2.77
C CYS A 70 28.50 27.03 3.76
N GLY A 71 28.14 25.83 3.28
CA GLY A 71 27.79 24.68 4.11
C GLY A 71 26.35 24.63 4.62
N GLU A 72 25.51 25.65 4.36
CA GLU A 72 24.13 25.72 4.85
C GLU A 72 23.26 24.50 4.44
N CYS A 73 23.40 24.02 3.19
CA CYS A 73 22.66 22.87 2.69
C CYS A 73 22.97 21.56 3.44
N GLY A 74 24.25 21.32 3.76
CA GLY A 74 24.64 20.14 4.54
C GLY A 74 24.20 20.24 6.00
N SER A 75 24.30 21.44 6.60
CA SER A 75 23.85 21.68 7.99
C SER A 75 22.34 21.54 8.14
N PHE A 76 21.57 21.85 7.10
CA PHE A 76 20.11 21.73 7.08
C PHE A 76 19.64 20.27 6.89
N CYS A 77 20.39 19.47 6.13
CA CYS A 77 19.93 18.15 5.72
C CYS A 77 19.85 17.16 6.89
N GLN A 78 18.63 16.82 7.33
CA GLN A 78 18.38 15.86 8.42
C GLN A 78 18.62 14.40 8.00
N TYR A 79 18.75 14.14 6.70
CA TYR A 79 18.92 12.79 6.13
C TYR A 79 20.37 12.47 5.78
N ASN A 80 21.30 13.40 6.04
CA ASN A 80 22.72 13.29 5.65
C ASN A 80 22.91 13.02 4.14
N ALA A 81 21.93 13.42 3.33
CA ALA A 81 22.00 13.29 1.87
C ALA A 81 22.92 14.34 1.22
N ILE A 82 23.37 15.34 1.96
CA ILE A 82 24.30 16.37 1.52
C ILE A 82 25.38 16.53 2.59
N VAL A 83 26.64 16.40 2.18
CA VAL A 83 27.79 16.61 3.02
C VAL A 83 28.56 17.83 2.54
N SER A 84 28.68 18.83 3.37
CA SER A 84 29.45 20.05 3.07
C SER A 84 30.95 19.76 3.06
N LEU A 85 31.58 20.09 1.97
CA LEU A 85 33.02 20.03 1.81
C LEU A 85 33.58 21.47 1.71
N LYS A 86 34.92 21.63 1.72
CA LYS A 86 35.56 22.93 1.52
C LYS A 86 35.43 23.47 0.07
N THR A 87 34.91 22.60 -0.79
CA THR A 87 34.58 22.86 -2.17
C THR A 87 33.08 22.68 -2.38
N GLU A 88 32.66 22.13 -3.46
CA GLU A 88 31.28 21.76 -3.75
C GLU A 88 30.78 20.66 -2.79
N PRO A 89 29.55 20.75 -2.26
CA PRO A 89 28.99 19.71 -1.40
C PRO A 89 28.81 18.39 -2.15
N LEU A 90 29.05 17.30 -1.43
CA LEU A 90 28.79 15.94 -1.95
C LEU A 90 27.34 15.56 -1.69
N ILE A 91 26.65 15.10 -2.72
CA ILE A 91 25.26 14.65 -2.66
C ILE A 91 25.20 13.12 -2.73
N PHE A 92 24.34 12.53 -1.88
CA PHE A 92 23.99 11.11 -1.88
C PHE A 92 22.52 10.98 -2.28
N PRO A 93 22.24 10.78 -3.58
CA PRO A 93 20.86 10.75 -4.11
C PRO A 93 19.97 9.70 -3.45
N GLU A 94 20.54 8.55 -3.07
CA GLU A 94 19.84 7.42 -2.46
C GLU A 94 19.33 7.76 -1.03
N LEU A 95 19.97 8.72 -0.36
CA LEU A 95 19.57 9.20 0.98
C LEU A 95 18.62 10.40 0.90
N CYS A 96 18.41 10.96 -0.29
CA CYS A 96 17.61 12.16 -0.44
C CYS A 96 16.12 11.86 -0.41
N HIS A 97 15.40 12.50 0.50
CA HIS A 97 13.95 12.39 0.66
C HIS A 97 13.14 13.37 -0.21
N GLY A 98 13.78 14.14 -1.09
CA GLY A 98 13.09 15.09 -1.98
C GLY A 98 12.32 16.19 -1.25
N CYS A 99 12.80 16.66 -0.11
CA CYS A 99 12.09 17.65 0.72
C CYS A 99 12.25 19.10 0.26
N GLY A 100 13.16 19.39 -0.68
CA GLY A 100 13.43 20.72 -1.23
C GLY A 100 14.12 21.70 -0.27
N GLY A 101 14.40 21.31 0.97
CA GLY A 101 14.92 22.22 1.99
C GLY A 101 16.27 22.82 1.65
N CYS A 102 17.16 22.04 1.04
CA CYS A 102 18.50 22.51 0.62
C CYS A 102 18.43 23.63 -0.43
N THR A 103 17.45 23.56 -1.35
CA THR A 103 17.20 24.60 -2.33
C THR A 103 16.75 25.90 -1.67
N LEU A 104 15.88 25.80 -0.65
CA LEU A 104 15.34 26.96 0.06
C LEU A 104 16.38 27.67 0.94
N VAL A 105 17.31 26.93 1.55
CA VAL A 105 18.33 27.52 2.44
C VAL A 105 19.59 27.98 1.71
N CYS A 106 19.73 27.73 0.42
CA CYS A 106 20.92 28.10 -0.35
C CYS A 106 20.94 29.62 -0.62
N PRO A 107 21.83 30.43 0.03
CA PRO A 107 21.82 31.88 -0.13
C PRO A 107 22.30 32.32 -1.52
N ALA A 108 23.08 31.47 -2.21
CA ALA A 108 23.58 31.73 -3.55
C ALA A 108 22.64 31.27 -4.67
N GLY A 109 21.52 30.58 -4.32
CA GLY A 109 20.62 29.98 -5.32
C GLY A 109 21.31 28.91 -6.18
N ALA A 110 22.38 28.29 -5.70
CA ALA A 110 23.21 27.35 -6.42
C ALA A 110 22.64 25.93 -6.49
N ILE A 111 21.48 25.67 -5.87
CA ILE A 111 20.88 24.34 -5.83
C ILE A 111 19.55 24.37 -6.56
N HIS A 112 19.38 23.48 -7.53
CA HIS A 112 18.13 23.19 -8.23
C HIS A 112 17.78 21.72 -8.08
N GLU A 113 16.54 21.37 -8.39
CA GLU A 113 16.04 19.99 -8.27
C GLU A 113 15.97 19.33 -9.64
N ILE A 114 16.50 18.11 -9.74
CA ILE A 114 16.37 17.25 -10.90
C ILE A 114 15.58 15.98 -10.55
N PRO A 115 14.83 15.37 -11.49
CA PRO A 115 14.11 14.14 -11.23
C PRO A 115 15.07 12.95 -11.15
N ARG A 116 14.90 12.11 -10.11
CA ARG A 116 15.54 10.80 -10.00
C ARG A 116 14.45 9.73 -9.98
N GLU A 117 14.51 8.78 -10.91
CA GLU A 117 13.59 7.67 -10.95
C GLU A 117 13.78 6.74 -9.73
N VAL A 118 12.67 6.40 -9.05
CA VAL A 118 12.64 5.52 -7.88
C VAL A 118 11.82 4.25 -8.11
N GLY A 119 11.05 4.21 -9.19
CA GLY A 119 10.21 3.08 -9.54
C GLY A 119 9.27 3.39 -10.68
N VAL A 120 8.40 2.44 -10.99
CA VAL A 120 7.42 2.58 -12.08
C VAL A 120 6.02 2.18 -11.61
N ILE A 121 5.00 2.70 -12.29
CA ILE A 121 3.63 2.24 -12.23
C ILE A 121 3.29 1.57 -13.55
N GLU A 122 2.82 0.34 -13.48
CA GLU A 122 2.33 -0.42 -14.62
C GLU A 122 0.80 -0.51 -14.54
N ARG A 123 0.13 -0.21 -15.65
CA ARG A 123 -1.34 -0.24 -15.76
C ARG A 123 -1.79 -1.27 -16.77
N GLY A 124 -2.88 -1.99 -16.43
CA GLY A 124 -3.40 -3.04 -17.26
C GLY A 124 -4.90 -3.26 -17.05
N LEU A 125 -5.42 -4.22 -17.82
CA LEU A 125 -6.84 -4.61 -17.78
C LEU A 125 -6.98 -6.13 -17.76
N ARG A 126 -7.97 -6.62 -17.00
CA ARG A 126 -8.51 -7.98 -17.11
C ARG A 126 -10.03 -7.94 -17.06
N GLY A 127 -10.69 -8.06 -18.20
CA GLY A 127 -12.13 -7.91 -18.28
C GLY A 127 -12.59 -6.55 -17.76
N HIS A 128 -13.42 -6.56 -16.69
CA HIS A 128 -13.92 -5.35 -16.03
C HIS A 128 -12.97 -4.80 -14.97
N ILE A 129 -11.85 -5.48 -14.67
CA ILE A 129 -10.92 -5.08 -13.64
C ILE A 129 -9.84 -4.18 -14.24
N ARG A 130 -9.78 -2.92 -13.78
CA ARG A 130 -8.65 -2.02 -14.04
C ARG A 130 -7.57 -2.32 -13.01
N PHE A 131 -6.40 -2.66 -13.48
CA PHE A 131 -5.27 -3.05 -12.65
C PHE A 131 -4.17 -1.99 -12.70
N SER A 132 -3.60 -1.68 -11.55
CA SER A 132 -2.35 -0.93 -11.48
C SER A 132 -1.47 -1.51 -10.39
N GLN A 133 -0.17 -1.58 -10.66
CA GLN A 133 0.84 -1.97 -9.66
C GLN A 133 1.99 -0.98 -9.64
N GLY A 134 2.54 -0.73 -8.46
CA GLY A 134 3.80 -0.05 -8.31
C GLY A 134 4.95 -1.06 -8.25
N ARG A 135 6.10 -0.72 -8.82
CA ARG A 135 7.31 -1.51 -8.67
C ARG A 135 8.47 -0.59 -8.36
N LEU A 136 9.07 -0.82 -7.19
CA LEU A 136 10.24 -0.08 -6.71
C LEU A 136 11.48 -0.52 -7.47
N ASN A 137 12.39 0.40 -7.77
CA ASN A 137 13.67 0.07 -8.39
C ASN A 137 14.56 -0.72 -7.40
N ILE A 138 15.36 -1.64 -7.93
CA ILE A 138 16.26 -2.46 -7.10
C ILE A 138 17.26 -1.55 -6.38
N GLY A 139 17.37 -1.72 -5.07
CA GLY A 139 18.24 -0.92 -4.20
C GLY A 139 17.63 0.38 -3.72
N GLU A 140 16.39 0.72 -4.14
CA GLU A 140 15.68 1.89 -3.63
C GLU A 140 15.04 1.61 -2.27
N ALA A 141 15.25 2.50 -1.31
CA ALA A 141 14.75 2.34 0.06
C ALA A 141 13.37 2.95 0.31
N MET A 142 12.91 3.84 -0.59
CA MET A 142 11.70 4.66 -0.36
C MET A 142 10.51 4.21 -1.20
N ALA A 143 9.71 3.29 -0.66
CA ALA A 143 8.47 2.81 -1.29
C ALA A 143 7.34 3.87 -1.33
N VAL A 144 7.29 4.78 -0.36
CA VAL A 144 6.19 5.75 -0.18
C VAL A 144 5.92 6.62 -1.41
N PRO A 145 6.91 7.16 -2.14
CA PRO A 145 6.66 7.94 -3.36
C PRO A 145 5.90 7.15 -4.42
N VAL A 146 6.28 5.88 -4.63
CA VAL A 146 5.63 5.00 -5.61
C VAL A 146 4.20 4.70 -5.20
N ILE A 147 3.95 4.39 -3.92
CA ILE A 147 2.60 4.14 -3.38
C ILE A 147 1.71 5.38 -3.53
N ARG A 148 2.24 6.57 -3.22
CA ARG A 148 1.48 7.84 -3.39
C ARG A 148 1.13 8.10 -4.85
N ALA A 149 2.05 7.83 -5.76
CA ALA A 149 1.80 7.99 -7.19
C ALA A 149 0.74 6.98 -7.67
N LEU A 150 0.84 5.71 -7.26
CA LEU A 150 -0.12 4.65 -7.58
C LEU A 150 -1.53 4.99 -7.08
N LYS A 151 -1.66 5.54 -5.88
CA LYS A 151 -2.96 5.94 -5.30
C LYS A 151 -3.65 7.09 -6.03
N ARG A 152 -2.98 7.81 -6.93
CA ARG A 152 -3.63 8.79 -7.82
C ARG A 152 -4.59 8.12 -8.82
N ASP A 153 -4.43 6.82 -9.03
CA ASP A 153 -5.35 6.03 -9.86
C ASP A 153 -6.72 5.77 -9.18
N CYS A 154 -6.91 6.10 -7.90
CA CYS A 154 -8.22 6.02 -7.25
C CYS A 154 -9.20 6.97 -7.92
N GLU A 155 -10.32 6.43 -8.43
CA GLU A 155 -11.35 7.22 -9.13
C GLU A 155 -12.61 7.35 -8.27
N PRO A 156 -13.15 8.58 -8.11
CA PRO A 156 -14.45 8.77 -7.48
C PRO A 156 -15.54 7.97 -8.20
N GLY A 157 -16.46 7.36 -7.43
CA GLY A 157 -17.57 6.60 -8.00
C GLY A 157 -17.26 5.16 -8.39
N MET A 158 -15.98 4.75 -8.42
CA MET A 158 -15.56 3.37 -8.66
C MET A 158 -15.09 2.70 -7.36
N LEU A 159 -15.39 1.41 -7.20
CA LEU A 159 -14.76 0.61 -6.14
C LEU A 159 -13.26 0.46 -6.45
N THR A 160 -12.43 0.86 -5.52
CA THR A 160 -10.99 0.60 -5.56
C THR A 160 -10.63 -0.36 -4.44
N ILE A 161 -10.00 -1.49 -4.77
CA ILE A 161 -9.43 -2.44 -3.82
C ILE A 161 -7.91 -2.20 -3.80
N ILE A 162 -7.36 -1.95 -2.62
CA ILE A 162 -5.93 -1.76 -2.39
C ILE A 162 -5.37 -3.02 -1.73
N ASP A 163 -4.44 -3.69 -2.39
CA ASP A 163 -3.59 -4.71 -1.76
C ASP A 163 -2.41 -3.99 -1.10
N ALA A 164 -2.44 -3.89 0.22
CA ALA A 164 -1.44 -3.13 0.98
C ALA A 164 -0.18 -3.96 1.24
N PRO A 165 1.01 -3.36 1.34
CA PRO A 165 2.19 -4.05 1.80
C PRO A 165 2.00 -4.56 3.23
N PRO A 166 2.77 -5.59 3.65
CA PRO A 166 2.66 -6.14 5.00
C PRO A 166 3.18 -5.18 6.08
N GLY A 167 2.71 -5.38 7.31
CA GLY A 167 3.21 -4.67 8.49
C GLY A 167 2.49 -3.36 8.76
N THR A 168 3.13 -2.53 9.61
CA THR A 168 2.59 -1.25 10.11
C THR A 168 3.55 -0.09 9.86
N SER A 169 4.48 -0.26 8.91
CA SER A 169 5.47 0.73 8.49
C SER A 169 4.87 1.86 7.64
N CYS A 170 5.67 2.87 7.31
CA CYS A 170 5.23 3.99 6.46
C CYS A 170 4.58 3.58 5.13
N PRO A 171 5.07 2.57 4.38
CA PRO A 171 4.40 2.01 3.21
C PRO A 171 2.97 1.52 3.52
N ALA A 172 2.80 0.68 4.56
CA ALA A 172 1.48 0.16 4.94
C ALA A 172 0.53 1.29 5.36
N VAL A 173 0.96 2.21 6.23
CA VAL A 173 0.20 3.40 6.62
C VAL A 173 -0.21 4.24 5.42
N THR A 174 0.73 4.46 4.46
CA THR A 174 0.44 5.25 3.26
C THR A 174 -0.59 4.56 2.38
N SER A 175 -0.54 3.24 2.25
CA SER A 175 -1.48 2.45 1.46
C SER A 175 -2.90 2.52 2.01
N VAL A 176 -3.07 2.34 3.33
CA VAL A 176 -4.41 2.31 3.95
C VAL A 176 -4.99 3.70 4.24
N ARG A 177 -4.16 4.73 4.39
CA ARG A 177 -4.64 6.10 4.70
C ARG A 177 -5.59 6.62 3.61
N GLY A 178 -6.75 7.11 4.03
CA GLY A 178 -7.79 7.62 3.11
C GLY A 178 -8.64 6.53 2.46
N SER A 179 -8.56 5.29 2.93
CA SER A 179 -9.53 4.25 2.60
C SER A 179 -10.83 4.46 3.36
N ASP A 180 -11.95 4.08 2.76
CA ASP A 180 -13.26 4.13 3.41
C ASP A 180 -13.44 2.96 4.38
N PHE A 181 -12.74 1.84 4.13
CA PHE A 181 -12.77 0.65 4.98
C PHE A 181 -11.46 -0.14 4.86
N VAL A 182 -11.05 -0.80 5.95
CA VAL A 182 -9.88 -1.69 5.98
C VAL A 182 -10.29 -3.09 6.37
N LEU A 183 -9.98 -4.07 5.52
CA LEU A 183 -10.08 -5.49 5.85
C LEU A 183 -8.72 -5.99 6.31
N LEU A 184 -8.60 -6.32 7.59
CA LEU A 184 -7.38 -6.90 8.15
C LEU A 184 -7.41 -8.42 7.96
N VAL A 185 -6.42 -8.96 7.26
CA VAL A 185 -6.27 -10.41 7.04
C VAL A 185 -5.22 -10.97 7.99
N THR A 186 -5.59 -11.97 8.77
CA THR A 186 -4.70 -12.63 9.74
C THR A 186 -4.82 -14.14 9.70
N GLU A 187 -4.00 -14.84 10.50
CA GLU A 187 -4.02 -16.28 10.71
C GLU A 187 -4.08 -16.57 12.21
N PRO A 188 -4.73 -17.68 12.66
CA PRO A 188 -4.90 -18.00 14.08
C PRO A 188 -3.62 -18.65 14.66
N THR A 189 -2.53 -17.91 14.60
CA THR A 189 -1.22 -18.30 15.16
C THR A 189 -0.77 -17.26 16.18
N PRO A 190 0.11 -17.61 17.15
CA PRO A 190 0.63 -16.62 18.11
C PRO A 190 1.28 -15.40 17.43
N PHE A 191 2.03 -15.61 16.35
CA PHE A 191 2.61 -14.52 15.55
C PHE A 191 1.50 -13.73 14.83
N GLY A 192 0.49 -14.43 14.26
CA GLY A 192 -0.65 -13.79 13.61
C GLY A 192 -1.44 -12.89 14.56
N LEU A 193 -1.61 -13.30 15.82
CA LEU A 193 -2.26 -12.49 16.85
C LEU A 193 -1.43 -11.25 17.18
N ASN A 194 -0.14 -11.40 17.46
CA ASN A 194 0.73 -10.25 17.75
C ASN A 194 0.69 -9.20 16.64
N ASP A 195 0.80 -9.65 15.40
CA ASP A 195 0.82 -8.77 14.24
C ASP A 195 -0.57 -8.16 13.97
N LEU A 196 -1.66 -8.88 14.28
CA LEU A 196 -3.01 -8.34 14.22
C LEU A 196 -3.19 -7.21 15.24
N VAL A 197 -2.71 -7.36 16.48
CA VAL A 197 -2.76 -6.31 17.50
C VAL A 197 -2.12 -5.03 16.99
N LEU A 198 -0.92 -5.11 16.44
CA LEU A 198 -0.21 -3.95 15.88
C LEU A 198 -0.97 -3.32 14.70
N ALA A 199 -1.54 -4.15 13.81
CA ALA A 199 -2.34 -3.66 12.68
C ALA A 199 -3.64 -2.97 13.15
N VAL A 200 -4.29 -3.50 14.17
CA VAL A 200 -5.49 -2.89 14.79
C VAL A 200 -5.14 -1.54 15.42
N GLU A 201 -4.05 -1.46 16.17
CA GLU A 201 -3.58 -0.18 16.73
C GLU A 201 -3.30 0.86 15.64
N MET A 202 -2.65 0.47 14.56
CA MET A 202 -2.39 1.34 13.40
C MET A 202 -3.70 1.87 12.80
N VAL A 203 -4.66 0.99 12.51
CA VAL A 203 -5.92 1.38 11.85
C VAL A 203 -6.78 2.23 12.78
N ARG A 204 -6.80 1.93 14.10
CA ARG A 204 -7.47 2.75 15.13
C ARG A 204 -6.82 4.14 15.23
N ALA A 205 -5.49 4.23 15.22
CA ALA A 205 -4.77 5.52 15.23
C ALA A 205 -5.10 6.37 13.99
N LEU A 206 -5.35 5.73 12.84
CA LEU A 206 -5.78 6.38 11.60
C LEU A 206 -7.30 6.69 11.59
N LYS A 207 -8.06 6.23 12.60
CA LYS A 207 -9.51 6.38 12.72
C LYS A 207 -10.28 5.82 11.51
N LEU A 208 -9.80 4.73 10.94
CA LEU A 208 -10.45 4.06 9.81
C LEU A 208 -11.38 2.95 10.31
N PRO A 209 -12.57 2.80 9.72
CA PRO A 209 -13.44 1.65 10.00
C PRO A 209 -12.75 0.38 9.44
N PHE A 210 -12.85 -0.70 10.21
CA PHE A 210 -12.21 -1.95 9.84
C PHE A 210 -12.93 -3.17 10.39
N ALA A 211 -12.63 -4.31 9.80
CA ALA A 211 -13.00 -5.63 10.30
C ALA A 211 -11.89 -6.64 9.99
N VAL A 212 -12.03 -7.86 10.50
CA VAL A 212 -11.03 -8.91 10.37
C VAL A 212 -11.55 -10.06 9.49
N MET A 213 -10.67 -10.63 8.70
CA MET A 213 -10.81 -11.93 8.07
C MET A 213 -9.73 -12.86 8.59
N VAL A 214 -10.12 -14.06 9.04
CA VAL A 214 -9.19 -15.08 9.51
C VAL A 214 -8.97 -16.11 8.41
N ASN A 215 -7.78 -16.13 7.85
CA ASN A 215 -7.34 -17.13 6.88
C ASN A 215 -6.72 -18.33 7.62
N ARG A 216 -6.81 -19.54 7.04
CA ARG A 216 -6.39 -20.80 7.67
C ARG A 216 -6.99 -20.96 9.06
N SER A 217 -8.29 -20.66 9.17
CA SER A 217 -8.99 -20.47 10.46
C SER A 217 -9.00 -21.70 11.36
N ASP A 218 -8.69 -22.87 10.85
CA ASP A 218 -8.61 -24.16 11.55
C ASP A 218 -7.16 -24.64 11.80
N SER A 219 -6.14 -23.84 11.43
CA SER A 219 -4.72 -24.25 11.56
C SER A 219 -4.04 -23.81 12.85
N GLY A 220 -4.76 -23.23 13.81
CA GLY A 220 -4.20 -22.70 15.04
C GLY A 220 -5.15 -22.79 16.23
N ASP A 221 -4.95 -21.89 17.21
CA ASP A 221 -5.77 -21.76 18.41
C ASP A 221 -6.90 -20.71 18.25
N ARG A 222 -7.64 -20.47 19.31
CA ARG A 222 -8.75 -19.49 19.31
C ARG A 222 -8.34 -18.08 19.76
N ALA A 223 -7.09 -17.85 20.08
CA ALA A 223 -6.64 -16.59 20.69
C ALA A 223 -6.92 -15.36 19.79
N VAL A 224 -6.87 -15.49 18.46
CA VAL A 224 -7.25 -14.43 17.53
C VAL A 224 -8.74 -14.10 17.63
N PHE A 225 -9.59 -15.11 17.76
CA PHE A 225 -11.04 -14.94 17.89
C PHE A 225 -11.41 -14.33 19.24
N GLU A 226 -10.80 -14.81 20.33
CA GLU A 226 -10.96 -14.28 21.68
C GLU A 226 -10.53 -12.80 21.74
N TYR A 227 -9.40 -12.46 21.16
CA TYR A 227 -8.95 -11.07 21.02
C TYR A 227 -9.97 -10.21 20.26
N CYS A 228 -10.48 -10.70 19.12
CA CYS A 228 -11.48 -9.94 18.36
C CYS A 228 -12.75 -9.73 19.19
N GLU A 229 -13.23 -10.74 19.92
CA GLU A 229 -14.40 -10.65 20.79
C GLU A 229 -14.18 -9.65 21.93
N GLU A 230 -13.06 -9.75 22.65
CA GLU A 230 -12.68 -8.82 23.73
C GLU A 230 -12.56 -7.37 23.26
N GLN A 231 -12.08 -7.17 22.04
CA GLN A 231 -11.87 -5.85 21.45
C GLN A 231 -13.08 -5.29 20.69
N GLY A 232 -14.19 -6.07 20.63
CA GLY A 232 -15.39 -5.70 19.88
C GLY A 232 -15.15 -5.59 18.38
N ILE A 233 -14.23 -6.41 17.81
CA ILE A 233 -13.85 -6.41 16.40
C ILE A 233 -14.67 -7.48 15.68
N THR A 234 -15.34 -7.10 14.59
CA THR A 234 -16.12 -8.03 13.77
C THR A 234 -15.20 -8.90 12.93
N VAL A 235 -15.35 -10.23 13.01
CA VAL A 235 -14.78 -11.20 12.08
C VAL A 235 -15.79 -11.45 10.98
N LEU A 236 -15.49 -10.97 9.75
CA LEU A 236 -16.43 -11.05 8.61
C LEU A 236 -16.37 -12.39 7.87
N MET A 237 -15.22 -13.03 7.86
CA MET A 237 -15.02 -14.31 7.18
C MET A 237 -13.95 -15.15 7.86
N GLU A 238 -14.22 -16.43 7.92
CA GLU A 238 -13.26 -17.48 8.27
C GLU A 238 -13.05 -18.36 7.04
N LEU A 239 -11.79 -18.50 6.62
CA LEU A 239 -11.41 -19.36 5.50
C LEU A 239 -10.52 -20.48 6.05
N PRO A 240 -11.04 -21.72 6.11
CA PRO A 240 -10.26 -22.87 6.56
C PRO A 240 -9.05 -23.14 5.67
N GLU A 241 -8.03 -23.81 6.22
CA GLU A 241 -6.92 -24.27 5.42
C GLU A 241 -7.39 -25.27 4.34
N ASN A 242 -6.94 -25.03 3.12
CA ASN A 242 -7.36 -25.84 2.00
C ASN A 242 -6.18 -26.12 1.08
N ARG A 243 -5.77 -27.41 1.03
CA ARG A 243 -4.67 -27.87 0.20
C ARG A 243 -4.86 -27.53 -1.29
N ARG A 244 -6.09 -27.66 -1.81
CA ARG A 244 -6.39 -27.33 -3.21
C ARG A 244 -6.18 -25.83 -3.48
N LEU A 245 -6.48 -24.99 -2.47
CA LEU A 245 -6.24 -23.54 -2.55
C LEU A 245 -4.71 -23.25 -2.57
N ALA A 246 -3.93 -23.93 -1.73
CA ALA A 246 -2.46 -23.81 -1.72
C ALA A 246 -1.84 -24.26 -3.04
N GLU A 247 -2.34 -25.39 -3.61
CA GLU A 247 -1.89 -25.89 -4.92
C GLU A 247 -2.26 -24.92 -6.06
N ALA A 248 -3.47 -24.32 -6.03
CA ALA A 248 -3.88 -23.29 -7.00
C ALA A 248 -2.99 -22.05 -6.90
N TYR A 249 -2.75 -21.59 -5.66
CA TYR A 249 -1.86 -20.45 -5.40
C TYR A 249 -0.46 -20.67 -5.98
N SER A 250 0.13 -21.87 -5.79
CA SER A 250 1.46 -22.20 -6.32
C SER A 250 1.54 -22.20 -7.85
N ARG A 251 0.39 -22.33 -8.55
CA ARG A 251 0.27 -22.23 -10.02
C ARG A 251 -0.12 -20.83 -10.51
N GLY A 252 -0.26 -19.86 -9.59
CA GLY A 252 -0.76 -18.53 -9.92
C GLY A 252 -2.22 -18.54 -10.39
N GLU A 253 -3.03 -19.47 -9.85
CA GLU A 253 -4.47 -19.57 -10.15
C GLU A 253 -5.28 -18.88 -9.03
N PRO A 254 -6.20 -17.95 -9.36
CA PRO A 254 -7.08 -17.36 -8.36
C PRO A 254 -7.96 -18.39 -7.68
N ALA A 255 -8.19 -18.23 -6.37
CA ALA A 255 -8.98 -19.17 -5.57
C ALA A 255 -10.39 -19.41 -6.14
N VAL A 256 -11.07 -18.36 -6.59
CA VAL A 256 -12.46 -18.42 -7.09
C VAL A 256 -12.57 -19.00 -8.50
N GLU A 257 -11.45 -19.16 -9.21
CA GLU A 257 -11.38 -19.86 -10.50
C GLU A 257 -11.05 -21.34 -10.30
N ALA A 258 -10.09 -21.64 -9.41
CA ALA A 258 -9.71 -23.01 -9.08
C ALA A 258 -10.75 -23.74 -8.22
N LEU A 259 -11.50 -23.01 -7.39
CA LEU A 259 -12.48 -23.48 -6.43
C LEU A 259 -13.76 -22.62 -6.55
N PRO A 260 -14.61 -22.86 -7.56
CA PRO A 260 -15.79 -22.04 -7.83
C PRO A 260 -16.76 -21.93 -6.64
N GLU A 261 -16.74 -22.90 -5.74
CA GLU A 261 -17.52 -22.89 -4.49
C GLU A 261 -17.17 -21.71 -3.57
N LEU A 262 -15.93 -21.20 -3.63
CA LEU A 262 -15.49 -20.04 -2.85
C LEU A 262 -16.07 -18.71 -3.37
N ARG A 263 -16.54 -18.67 -4.62
CA ARG A 263 -17.09 -17.46 -5.23
C ARG A 263 -18.20 -16.85 -4.38
N ARG A 264 -19.10 -17.70 -3.87
CA ARG A 264 -20.20 -17.27 -3.01
C ARG A 264 -19.71 -16.72 -1.65
N SER A 265 -18.64 -17.30 -1.10
CA SER A 265 -18.05 -16.84 0.15
C SER A 265 -17.41 -15.45 0.02
N PHE A 266 -16.68 -15.20 -1.07
CA PHE A 266 -16.11 -13.89 -1.35
C PHE A 266 -17.18 -12.83 -1.68
N LEU A 267 -18.29 -13.19 -2.35
CA LEU A 267 -19.41 -12.27 -2.54
C LEU A 267 -20.06 -11.89 -1.21
N ARG A 268 -20.29 -12.86 -0.31
CA ARG A 268 -20.80 -12.59 1.04
C ARG A 268 -19.85 -11.71 1.84
N LEU A 269 -18.53 -11.94 1.73
CA LEU A 269 -17.53 -11.09 2.37
C LEU A 269 -17.68 -9.64 1.91
N TYR A 270 -17.81 -9.42 0.59
CA TYR A 270 -18.00 -8.08 0.06
C TYR A 270 -19.30 -7.43 0.56
N GLU A 271 -20.42 -8.16 0.56
CA GLU A 271 -21.70 -7.68 1.13
C GLU A 271 -21.55 -7.31 2.62
N SER A 272 -20.83 -8.14 3.39
CA SER A 272 -20.56 -7.87 4.81
C SER A 272 -19.69 -6.65 5.02
N ILE A 273 -18.67 -6.42 4.17
CA ILE A 273 -17.84 -5.21 4.19
C ILE A 273 -18.70 -3.95 3.96
N LEU A 274 -19.61 -4.00 2.98
CA LEU A 274 -20.52 -2.87 2.71
C LEU A 274 -21.45 -2.59 3.90
N ALA A 275 -22.01 -3.64 4.49
CA ALA A 275 -22.89 -3.53 5.66
C ALA A 275 -22.16 -2.98 6.89
N GLU A 276 -20.94 -3.43 7.14
CA GLU A 276 -20.12 -2.96 8.27
C GLU A 276 -19.64 -1.52 8.05
N GLY A 277 -19.22 -1.17 6.83
CA GLY A 277 -18.83 0.20 6.48
C GLY A 277 -19.97 1.20 6.66
N ALA A 278 -21.20 0.80 6.36
CA ALA A 278 -22.40 1.64 6.54
C ALA A 278 -22.71 1.92 8.03
N ARG A 279 -22.27 1.10 8.98
CA ARG A 279 -22.41 1.32 10.41
C ARG A 279 -21.48 2.40 10.97
N HIS A 280 -20.45 2.75 10.21
CA HIS A 280 -19.44 3.74 10.59
C HIS A 280 -19.41 4.93 9.61
N PRO A 281 -20.50 5.74 9.50
CA PRO A 281 -20.62 6.80 8.49
C PRO A 281 -19.67 7.99 8.66
N GLY A 282 -18.66 7.87 9.52
CA GLY A 282 -17.66 8.91 9.81
C GLY A 282 -16.31 8.77 9.09
N GLY A 283 -16.13 7.79 8.20
CA GLY A 283 -14.89 7.57 7.44
C GLY A 283 -14.67 8.51 6.26
N VAL A 284 -15.63 9.33 5.90
CA VAL A 284 -15.43 10.41 4.91
C VAL A 284 -14.73 11.56 5.63
N VAL A 285 -13.42 11.50 5.74
CA VAL A 285 -12.61 12.67 6.09
C VAL A 285 -12.79 13.65 4.93
N GLY A 286 -13.48 14.75 5.25
CA GLY A 286 -13.70 15.84 4.35
C GLY A 286 -12.41 16.30 3.66
N GLU A 287 -12.61 16.81 2.49
CA GLU A 287 -11.66 17.49 1.62
C GLU A 287 -10.63 18.34 2.39
N GLY A 288 -9.55 17.72 2.79
CA GLY A 288 -8.31 18.41 3.05
C GLY A 288 -7.59 18.60 1.73
N SER A 289 -7.99 19.62 0.98
CA SER A 289 -7.26 20.11 -0.18
C SER A 289 -5.88 20.58 0.28
N PHE A 290 -4.91 19.68 0.27
CA PHE A 290 -3.51 20.09 0.31
C PHE A 290 -3.16 20.70 -1.04
N HIS A 291 -3.44 22.00 -1.16
CA HIS A 291 -2.86 22.83 -2.21
C HIS A 291 -1.37 22.98 -1.89
N PHE A 292 -0.54 22.19 -2.50
CA PHE A 292 0.85 22.59 -2.72
C PHE A 292 0.79 23.75 -3.73
N ARG A 293 0.91 24.99 -3.23
CA ARG A 293 1.25 26.12 -4.08
C ARG A 293 2.66 25.85 -4.64
N ARG A 294 2.76 26.06 -5.96
CA ARG A 294 3.98 26.03 -6.77
C ARG A 294 5.08 26.88 -6.16
#